data_627d9f25a1549cf2c29fb9a52625cb60
#
_entry.id   627d9f25a1549cf2c29fb9a52625cb60
#
_cell.length_a   1.000
_cell.length_b   1.000
_cell.length_c   1.000
_cell.angle_alpha   90.00
_cell.angle_beta   90.00
_cell.angle_gamma   90.00
#
_symmetry.space_group_name_H-M   'P 1'
#
loop_
_entity.id
_entity.type
_entity.pdbx_description
1 polymer ?
#
loop_
_entity_poly.entity_id
_entity_poly.type
_entity_poly.pdbx_seq_one_letter_code
_entity_poly.pdbx_strand_id
1 'polypeptide(L)'
;MATVGAAVGLGNLWGFPYKMGKGGGFIFLLIYLVLVFLVGIVMTLQELATGRKSGKGVLYAYSAVDKKASVIGLFGWLAPLFIIGFYSMLGGYTVKYMVANLGDLIHTPWGVNGMESGEYFTMFYTNQYESAIYTVLFICLIIFIIAMGIENGIEKFSSIATPALFIMLLMVIARAVTLPGAMEGVKFMLVPDWKLFTPKGIVNVLASAGGQMFFSLSLCMGITVTYGSYVSKSDDLQRSAVLIPLADTIAAVLAGFATIPAVFAAGLDPGQGPGMLFVTLQTVFASMGKIGPLFGLFFYLLVFIAAITSAVSVMETIVSTTLDITEKYLKHTNRVAVTVGCGLFALIEGVFVSLDGLGSHGFPQIFNQSTWLDTFDLLSEGTLMPIGALLASILFGWIKPGYLDDEIMMGSKEGRMKRYFNFCIKWIVPPIMLLVLLGQISAFFGLKWFD
;
A
#
# COMPACT_ATOMS: atom_id res chain seq x y z
N MET A 1 -17.97 -3.03 3.89
CA MET A 1 -17.73 -2.10 2.76
C MET A 1 -16.65 -1.06 3.10
N ALA A 2 -16.67 -0.40 4.27
CA ALA A 2 -15.61 0.54 4.66
C ALA A 2 -14.20 -0.08 4.66
N THR A 3 -14.05 -1.27 5.21
CA THR A 3 -12.77 -1.99 5.27
C THR A 3 -12.22 -2.36 3.88
N VAL A 4 -13.09 -2.69 2.92
CA VAL A 4 -12.70 -2.93 1.52
C VAL A 4 -12.29 -1.62 0.84
N GLY A 5 -13.00 -0.51 1.11
CA GLY A 5 -12.65 0.81 0.58
C GLY A 5 -11.33 1.36 1.12
N ALA A 6 -10.96 0.99 2.36
CA ALA A 6 -9.68 1.35 2.96
C ALA A 6 -8.51 0.48 2.44
N ALA A 7 -8.78 -0.73 1.95
CA ALA A 7 -7.76 -1.62 1.41
C ALA A 7 -7.28 -1.21 0.01
N VAL A 8 -8.17 -0.63 -0.84
CA VAL A 8 -7.79 -0.20 -2.19
C VAL A 8 -7.16 1.19 -2.14
N GLY A 9 -5.87 1.27 -2.40
CA GLY A 9 -5.08 2.50 -2.35
C GLY A 9 -4.00 2.58 -3.43
N LEU A 10 -3.01 3.45 -3.22
CA LEU A 10 -1.87 3.59 -4.12
C LEU A 10 -1.04 2.30 -4.21
N GLY A 11 -1.05 1.46 -3.19
CA GLY A 11 -0.39 0.15 -3.22
C GLY A 11 -0.85 -0.73 -4.38
N ASN A 12 -2.15 -0.74 -4.66
CA ASN A 12 -2.73 -1.48 -5.78
C ASN A 12 -2.47 -0.80 -7.13
N LEU A 13 -2.63 0.52 -7.18
CA LEU A 13 -2.65 1.28 -8.44
C LEU A 13 -1.25 1.63 -8.95
N TRP A 14 -0.31 1.79 -8.04
CA TRP A 14 1.10 2.10 -8.33
C TRP A 14 2.04 0.95 -7.99
N GLY A 15 2.08 0.52 -6.71
CA GLY A 15 3.07 -0.42 -6.21
C GLY A 15 3.01 -1.77 -6.91
N PHE A 16 1.80 -2.34 -7.05
CA PHE A 16 1.64 -3.66 -7.65
C PHE A 16 2.06 -3.71 -9.13
N PRO A 17 1.60 -2.84 -10.05
CA PRO A 17 2.06 -2.87 -11.44
C PRO A 17 3.58 -2.68 -11.57
N TYR A 18 4.16 -1.76 -10.79
CA TYR A 18 5.59 -1.51 -10.77
C TYR A 18 6.40 -2.73 -10.33
N LYS A 19 6.04 -3.33 -9.18
CA LYS A 19 6.75 -4.51 -8.66
C LYS A 19 6.52 -5.75 -9.54
N MET A 20 5.35 -5.88 -10.17
CA MET A 20 5.08 -6.91 -11.17
C MET A 20 5.94 -6.72 -12.42
N GLY A 21 6.12 -5.49 -12.89
CA GLY A 21 7.01 -5.17 -14.00
C GLY A 21 8.45 -5.57 -13.72
N LYS A 22 8.97 -5.18 -12.55
CA LYS A 22 10.32 -5.57 -12.08
C LYS A 22 10.46 -7.07 -11.79
N GLY A 23 9.41 -7.71 -11.31
CA GLY A 23 9.38 -9.09 -10.85
C GLY A 23 9.14 -10.13 -11.95
N GLY A 24 9.10 -9.74 -13.25
CA GLY A 24 8.95 -10.68 -14.35
C GLY A 24 7.51 -11.11 -14.65
N GLY A 25 6.53 -10.23 -14.41
CA GLY A 25 5.14 -10.41 -14.83
C GLY A 25 4.47 -11.62 -14.21
N PHE A 26 4.29 -12.70 -15.01
CA PHE A 26 3.56 -13.90 -14.58
C PHE A 26 4.09 -14.53 -13.28
N ILE A 27 5.43 -14.65 -13.14
CA ILE A 27 6.01 -15.28 -11.93
C ILE A 27 5.70 -14.45 -10.68
N PHE A 28 5.75 -13.12 -10.80
CA PHE A 28 5.37 -12.23 -9.70
C PHE A 28 3.89 -12.41 -9.33
N LEU A 29 3.01 -12.37 -10.33
CA LEU A 29 1.56 -12.54 -10.12
C LEU A 29 1.26 -13.87 -9.44
N LEU A 30 1.86 -14.97 -9.91
CA LEU A 30 1.66 -16.30 -9.33
C LEU A 30 2.11 -16.34 -7.86
N ILE A 31 3.32 -15.86 -7.57
CA ILE A 31 3.87 -15.86 -6.20
C ILE A 31 3.03 -14.94 -5.31
N TYR A 32 2.63 -13.76 -5.79
CA TYR A 32 1.76 -12.83 -5.06
C TYR A 32 0.42 -13.49 -4.66
N LEU A 33 -0.26 -14.15 -5.60
CA LEU A 33 -1.52 -14.85 -5.31
C LEU A 33 -1.35 -15.97 -4.27
N VAL A 34 -0.26 -16.75 -4.38
CA VAL A 34 0.07 -17.78 -3.39
C VAL A 34 0.32 -17.16 -2.02
N LEU A 35 1.05 -16.05 -1.95
CA LEU A 35 1.32 -15.34 -0.71
C LEU A 35 0.05 -14.74 -0.09
N VAL A 36 -0.83 -14.14 -0.88
CA VAL A 36 -2.12 -13.62 -0.38
C VAL A 36 -2.92 -14.74 0.26
N PHE A 37 -2.97 -15.91 -0.38
CA PHE A 37 -3.70 -17.05 0.16
C PHE A 37 -3.04 -17.62 1.42
N LEU A 38 -1.75 -17.91 1.40
CA LEU A 38 -1.06 -18.60 2.50
C LEU A 38 -0.66 -17.70 3.68
N VAL A 39 -0.41 -16.43 3.42
CA VAL A 39 0.08 -15.46 4.40
C VAL A 39 -0.92 -14.31 4.59
N GLY A 40 -1.37 -13.67 3.52
CA GLY A 40 -2.23 -12.49 3.57
C GLY A 40 -3.52 -12.71 4.37
N ILE A 41 -4.30 -13.75 4.02
CA ILE A 41 -5.55 -14.10 4.74
C ILE A 41 -5.26 -14.43 6.20
N VAL A 42 -4.19 -15.17 6.47
CA VAL A 42 -3.82 -15.62 7.81
C VAL A 42 -3.42 -14.43 8.69
N MET A 43 -2.60 -13.52 8.17
CA MET A 43 -2.15 -12.33 8.90
C MET A 43 -3.29 -11.33 9.09
N THR A 44 -4.16 -11.14 8.08
CA THR A 44 -5.38 -10.31 8.23
C THR A 44 -6.25 -10.84 9.37
N LEU A 45 -6.50 -12.15 9.43
CA LEU A 45 -7.28 -12.76 10.50
C LEU A 45 -6.61 -12.61 11.87
N GLN A 46 -5.28 -12.81 11.92
CA GLN A 46 -4.49 -12.66 13.13
C GLN A 46 -4.58 -11.24 13.70
N GLU A 47 -4.40 -10.20 12.85
CA GLU A 47 -4.43 -8.82 13.27
C GLU A 47 -5.82 -8.36 13.69
N LEU A 48 -6.86 -8.67 12.90
CA LEU A 48 -8.25 -8.39 13.26
C LEU A 48 -8.63 -9.01 14.62
N ALA A 49 -8.27 -10.29 14.82
CA ALA A 49 -8.55 -11.00 16.06
C ALA A 49 -7.76 -10.40 17.25
N THR A 50 -6.49 -10.01 17.04
CA THR A 50 -5.68 -9.37 18.09
C THR A 50 -6.24 -8.02 18.47
N GLY A 51 -6.63 -7.20 17.50
CA GLY A 51 -7.27 -5.91 17.69
C GLY A 51 -8.59 -6.04 18.46
N ARG A 52 -9.51 -6.91 17.98
CA ARG A 52 -10.82 -7.13 18.61
C ARG A 52 -10.72 -7.67 20.04
N LYS A 53 -9.78 -8.58 20.28
CA LYS A 53 -9.57 -9.16 21.62
C LYS A 53 -9.06 -8.15 22.63
N SER A 54 -8.15 -7.25 22.19
CA SER A 54 -7.53 -6.25 23.08
C SER A 54 -8.37 -4.99 23.24
N GLY A 55 -9.10 -4.57 22.22
CA GLY A 55 -9.80 -3.27 22.16
C GLY A 55 -8.84 -2.07 22.21
N LYS A 56 -7.56 -2.23 21.78
CA LYS A 56 -6.50 -1.23 21.92
C LYS A 56 -5.71 -1.08 20.63
N GLY A 57 -4.97 0.04 20.50
CA GLY A 57 -4.02 0.29 19.44
C GLY A 57 -2.88 -0.74 19.42
N VAL A 58 -2.12 -0.80 18.31
CA VAL A 58 -1.21 -1.90 17.98
C VAL A 58 -0.17 -2.19 19.08
N LEU A 59 0.42 -1.17 19.70
CA LEU A 59 1.45 -1.35 20.73
C LEU A 59 0.91 -2.08 21.96
N TYR A 60 -0.27 -1.69 22.41
CA TYR A 60 -0.92 -2.28 23.60
C TYR A 60 -1.65 -3.58 23.29
N ALA A 61 -2.11 -3.77 22.07
CA ALA A 61 -2.74 -5.01 21.64
C ALA A 61 -1.78 -6.21 21.77
N TYR A 62 -0.56 -6.08 21.30
CA TYR A 62 0.45 -7.12 21.46
C TYR A 62 0.99 -7.23 22.88
N SER A 63 1.15 -6.11 23.59
CA SER A 63 1.59 -6.16 25.00
C SER A 63 0.57 -6.81 25.94
N ALA A 64 -0.71 -6.83 25.58
CA ALA A 64 -1.76 -7.57 26.30
C ALA A 64 -1.64 -9.09 26.15
N VAL A 65 -1.06 -9.58 25.06
CA VAL A 65 -0.77 -11.00 24.85
C VAL A 65 0.43 -11.42 25.69
N ASP A 66 1.51 -10.66 25.60
CA ASP A 66 2.73 -10.84 26.38
C ASP A 66 3.52 -9.51 26.40
N LYS A 67 4.06 -9.13 27.57
CA LYS A 67 4.82 -7.87 27.70
C LYS A 67 6.00 -7.77 26.73
N LYS A 68 6.66 -8.90 26.42
CA LYS A 68 7.77 -8.94 25.43
C LYS A 68 7.27 -8.80 24.01
N ALA A 69 6.04 -9.14 23.71
CA ALA A 69 5.44 -8.99 22.39
C ALA A 69 5.14 -7.53 22.01
N SER A 70 5.29 -6.57 22.96
CA SER A 70 5.21 -5.14 22.65
C SER A 70 6.17 -4.70 21.53
N VAL A 71 7.26 -5.43 21.30
CA VAL A 71 8.19 -5.16 20.18
C VAL A 71 7.52 -5.34 18.81
N ILE A 72 6.56 -6.28 18.69
CA ILE A 72 5.79 -6.47 17.46
C ILE A 72 4.91 -5.23 17.22
N GLY A 73 4.24 -4.78 18.29
CA GLY A 73 3.45 -3.55 18.24
C GLY A 73 4.28 -2.31 17.94
N LEU A 74 5.52 -2.25 18.42
CA LEU A 74 6.46 -1.17 18.10
C LEU A 74 6.78 -1.14 16.59
N PHE A 75 7.06 -2.29 15.98
CA PHE A 75 7.28 -2.35 14.53
C PHE A 75 6.02 -1.95 13.75
N GLY A 76 4.84 -2.40 14.19
CA GLY A 76 3.56 -2.00 13.62
C GLY A 76 3.23 -0.51 13.78
N TRP A 77 3.86 0.21 14.72
CA TRP A 77 3.74 1.67 14.85
C TRP A 77 4.82 2.42 14.06
N LEU A 78 6.05 1.89 13.98
CA LEU A 78 7.15 2.52 13.25
C LEU A 78 6.97 2.42 11.72
N ALA A 79 6.44 1.30 11.21
CA ALA A 79 6.25 1.13 9.77
C ALA A 79 5.38 2.25 9.15
N PRO A 80 4.18 2.57 9.65
CA PRO A 80 3.38 3.67 9.11
C PRO A 80 4.04 5.04 9.25
N LEU A 81 4.94 5.25 10.22
CA LEU A 81 5.72 6.48 10.33
C LEU A 81 6.66 6.68 9.12
N PHE A 82 7.29 5.63 8.61
CA PHE A 82 8.10 5.71 7.40
C PHE A 82 7.26 5.73 6.11
N ILE A 83 6.05 5.19 6.15
CA ILE A 83 5.17 5.17 4.97
C ILE A 83 4.53 6.53 4.71
N ILE A 84 4.11 7.25 5.76
CA ILE A 84 3.24 8.42 5.61
C ILE A 84 3.88 9.53 4.77
N GLY A 85 5.20 9.69 4.82
CA GLY A 85 5.94 10.70 4.08
C GLY A 85 5.88 10.45 2.56
N PHE A 86 6.41 9.32 2.09
CA PHE A 86 6.42 9.03 0.65
C PHE A 86 5.01 8.78 0.10
N TYR A 87 4.12 8.20 0.90
CA TYR A 87 2.72 8.00 0.52
C TYR A 87 2.02 9.35 0.28
N SER A 88 2.29 10.33 1.14
CA SER A 88 1.72 11.67 0.99
C SER A 88 2.30 12.43 -0.20
N MET A 89 3.57 12.22 -0.55
CA MET A 89 4.15 12.74 -1.79
C MET A 89 3.41 12.18 -3.02
N LEU A 90 3.23 10.87 -3.08
CA LEU A 90 2.50 10.23 -4.19
C LEU A 90 1.02 10.67 -4.22
N GLY A 91 0.39 10.84 -3.05
CA GLY A 91 -0.94 11.43 -2.92
C GLY A 91 -1.00 12.85 -3.49
N GLY A 92 -0.01 13.68 -3.20
CA GLY A 92 0.16 15.01 -3.78
C GLY A 92 0.28 14.98 -5.31
N TYR A 93 0.99 13.99 -5.85
CA TYR A 93 1.10 13.78 -7.30
C TYR A 93 -0.26 13.47 -7.95
N THR A 94 -1.13 12.73 -7.26
CA THR A 94 -2.50 12.50 -7.77
C THR A 94 -3.29 13.81 -7.87
N VAL A 95 -3.14 14.72 -6.90
CA VAL A 95 -3.75 16.05 -6.93
C VAL A 95 -3.21 16.88 -8.10
N LYS A 96 -1.90 16.87 -8.32
CA LYS A 96 -1.28 17.56 -9.47
C LYS A 96 -1.89 17.09 -10.79
N TYR A 97 -1.98 15.78 -11.00
CA TYR A 97 -2.50 15.23 -12.25
C TYR A 97 -4.01 15.42 -12.41
N MET A 98 -4.77 15.46 -11.32
CA MET A 98 -6.17 15.87 -11.34
C MET A 98 -6.30 17.33 -11.82
N VAL A 99 -5.50 18.23 -11.24
CA VAL A 99 -5.45 19.65 -11.64
C VAL A 99 -5.01 19.81 -13.08
N ALA A 100 -3.98 19.08 -13.52
CA ALA A 100 -3.47 19.13 -14.91
C ALA A 100 -4.53 18.72 -15.93
N ASN A 101 -5.23 17.60 -15.72
CA ASN A 101 -6.30 17.17 -16.62
C ASN A 101 -7.51 18.13 -16.61
N LEU A 102 -7.82 18.75 -15.46
CA LEU A 102 -8.79 19.84 -15.41
C LEU A 102 -8.32 21.05 -16.25
N GLY A 103 -7.02 21.37 -16.18
CA GLY A 103 -6.42 22.44 -16.99
C GLY A 103 -6.57 22.22 -18.48
N ASP A 104 -6.34 20.99 -18.95
CA ASP A 104 -6.56 20.62 -20.35
C ASP A 104 -8.01 20.76 -20.77
N LEU A 105 -8.98 20.42 -19.90
CA LEU A 105 -10.41 20.55 -20.18
C LEU A 105 -10.85 22.01 -20.37
N ILE A 106 -10.29 22.94 -19.60
CA ILE A 106 -10.62 24.37 -19.67
C ILE A 106 -9.58 25.20 -20.42
N HIS A 107 -8.66 24.53 -21.13
CA HIS A 107 -7.63 25.13 -21.98
C HIS A 107 -6.74 26.16 -21.28
N THR A 108 -6.21 25.83 -20.12
CA THR A 108 -5.32 26.71 -19.34
C THR A 108 -3.85 26.30 -19.45
N PRO A 109 -2.90 27.23 -19.20
CA PRO A 109 -1.46 26.93 -19.30
C PRO A 109 -0.94 25.89 -18.31
N TRP A 110 -1.68 25.59 -17.23
CA TRP A 110 -1.27 24.61 -16.21
C TRP A 110 -1.76 23.19 -16.49
N GLY A 111 -2.41 22.94 -17.63
CA GLY A 111 -2.68 21.62 -18.17
C GLY A 111 -1.42 20.93 -18.70
N VAL A 112 -1.57 19.66 -19.13
CA VAL A 112 -0.51 18.94 -19.85
C VAL A 112 -0.27 19.56 -21.23
N ASN A 113 -1.33 20.10 -21.86
CA ASN A 113 -1.29 20.87 -23.11
C ASN A 113 -0.59 20.18 -24.28
N GLY A 114 -0.74 18.85 -24.38
CA GLY A 114 -0.13 18.04 -25.45
C GLY A 114 1.37 17.79 -25.27
N MET A 115 1.97 18.17 -24.13
CA MET A 115 3.34 17.79 -23.79
C MET A 115 3.43 16.27 -23.66
N GLU A 116 4.59 15.69 -23.99
CA GLU A 116 4.83 14.27 -23.80
C GLU A 116 4.76 13.91 -22.32
N SER A 117 4.07 12.79 -21.98
CA SER A 117 3.73 12.46 -20.58
C SER A 117 4.96 12.28 -19.70
N GLY A 118 6.06 11.72 -20.22
CA GLY A 118 7.31 11.56 -19.48
C GLY A 118 8.02 12.88 -19.23
N GLU A 119 8.01 13.79 -20.21
CA GLU A 119 8.56 15.13 -20.08
C GLU A 119 7.78 15.94 -19.03
N TYR A 120 6.43 15.90 -19.08
CA TYR A 120 5.58 16.57 -18.09
C TYR A 120 5.83 16.04 -16.68
N PHE A 121 5.95 14.74 -16.51
CA PHE A 121 6.25 14.13 -15.21
C PHE A 121 7.64 14.55 -14.71
N THR A 122 8.66 14.51 -15.58
CA THR A 122 10.03 14.93 -15.23
C THR A 122 10.07 16.40 -14.82
N MET A 123 9.44 17.29 -15.58
CA MET A 123 9.34 18.71 -15.24
C MET A 123 8.69 18.93 -13.86
N PHE A 124 7.66 18.15 -13.55
CA PHE A 124 6.95 18.26 -12.28
C PHE A 124 7.79 17.78 -11.09
N TYR A 125 8.33 16.55 -11.12
CA TYR A 125 9.02 16.02 -9.94
C TYR A 125 10.40 16.64 -9.71
N THR A 126 11.03 17.19 -10.75
CA THR A 126 12.26 17.97 -10.62
C THR A 126 12.04 19.40 -10.15
N ASN A 127 10.79 19.89 -10.18
CA ASN A 127 10.44 21.16 -9.56
C ASN A 127 10.18 20.96 -8.07
N GLN A 128 11.22 21.15 -7.24
CA GLN A 128 11.15 20.93 -5.80
C GLN A 128 10.01 21.67 -5.11
N TYR A 129 9.75 22.93 -5.49
CA TYR A 129 8.70 23.73 -4.87
C TYR A 129 7.32 23.21 -5.22
N GLU A 130 7.08 22.89 -6.50
CA GLU A 130 5.78 22.44 -6.93
C GLU A 130 5.44 21.05 -6.34
N SER A 131 6.36 20.10 -6.40
CA SER A 131 6.22 18.78 -5.77
C SER A 131 5.94 18.88 -4.27
N ALA A 132 6.70 19.73 -3.55
CA ALA A 132 6.51 19.95 -2.11
C ALA A 132 5.15 20.60 -1.79
N ILE A 133 4.69 21.58 -2.58
CA ILE A 133 3.40 22.25 -2.36
C ILE A 133 2.25 21.23 -2.43
N TYR A 134 2.22 20.38 -3.46
CA TYR A 134 1.16 19.37 -3.59
C TYR A 134 1.22 18.32 -2.46
N THR A 135 2.42 17.95 -2.00
CA THR A 135 2.61 17.09 -0.83
C THR A 135 2.07 17.73 0.45
N VAL A 136 2.39 19.00 0.69
CA VAL A 136 1.89 19.77 1.84
C VAL A 136 0.37 19.88 1.81
N LEU A 137 -0.22 20.17 0.66
CA LEU A 137 -1.68 20.24 0.49
C LEU A 137 -2.34 18.90 0.86
N PHE A 138 -1.76 17.79 0.40
CA PHE A 138 -2.29 16.47 0.70
C PHE A 138 -2.19 16.14 2.20
N ILE A 139 -1.06 16.44 2.86
CA ILE A 139 -0.88 16.21 4.30
C ILE A 139 -1.81 17.12 5.12
N CYS A 140 -1.96 18.38 4.76
CA CYS A 140 -2.89 19.29 5.44
C CYS A 140 -4.33 18.77 5.38
N LEU A 141 -4.73 18.18 4.25
CA LEU A 141 -6.04 17.57 4.11
C LEU A 141 -6.20 16.34 5.02
N ILE A 142 -5.18 15.47 5.13
CA ILE A 142 -5.19 14.35 6.08
C ILE A 142 -5.37 14.85 7.51
N ILE A 143 -4.57 15.83 7.93
CA ILE A 143 -4.64 16.42 9.28
C ILE A 143 -6.04 16.96 9.55
N PHE A 144 -6.60 17.71 8.59
CA PHE A 144 -7.93 18.30 8.70
C PHE A 144 -9.02 17.23 8.89
N ILE A 145 -9.00 16.17 8.05
CA ILE A 145 -9.97 15.07 8.12
C ILE A 145 -9.92 14.37 9.49
N ILE A 146 -8.71 14.06 9.99
CA ILE A 146 -8.55 13.36 11.26
C ILE A 146 -8.94 14.25 12.44
N ALA A 147 -8.63 15.54 12.39
CA ALA A 147 -8.99 16.50 13.44
C ALA A 147 -10.51 16.71 13.55
N MET A 148 -11.25 16.60 12.45
CA MET A 148 -12.72 16.70 12.44
C MET A 148 -13.44 15.43 12.89
N GLY A 149 -12.75 14.29 12.97
CA GLY A 149 -13.36 12.99 13.29
C GLY A 149 -13.82 12.23 12.03
N ILE A 150 -13.48 10.95 12.00
CA ILE A 150 -13.48 10.09 10.78
C ILE A 150 -14.87 9.51 10.47
N GLU A 151 -15.78 9.43 11.47
CA GLU A 151 -16.85 8.41 11.50
C GLU A 151 -17.93 8.52 10.41
N ASN A 152 -18.24 9.65 9.81
CA ASN A 152 -19.42 9.77 8.93
C ASN A 152 -19.18 10.22 7.49
N GLY A 153 -18.02 10.76 7.17
CA GLY A 153 -17.74 11.31 5.83
C GLY A 153 -17.01 10.33 4.91
N ILE A 154 -15.94 9.72 5.40
CA ILE A 154 -15.04 8.88 4.62
C ILE A 154 -15.71 7.56 4.25
N GLU A 155 -16.44 6.91 5.16
CA GLU A 155 -17.10 5.63 4.88
C GLU A 155 -18.15 5.76 3.76
N LYS A 156 -19.01 6.76 3.84
CA LYS A 156 -20.04 7.01 2.84
C LYS A 156 -19.44 7.36 1.49
N PHE A 157 -18.34 8.13 1.49
CA PHE A 157 -17.67 8.53 0.27
C PHE A 157 -16.93 7.36 -0.36
N SER A 158 -16.19 6.55 0.41
CA SER A 158 -15.51 5.36 -0.06
C SER A 158 -16.47 4.30 -0.62
N SER A 159 -17.67 4.19 -0.05
CA SER A 159 -18.69 3.24 -0.53
C SER A 159 -19.16 3.52 -1.96
N ILE A 160 -19.05 4.76 -2.42
CA ILE A 160 -19.38 5.18 -3.81
C ILE A 160 -18.12 5.19 -4.67
N ALA A 161 -17.01 5.72 -4.13
CA ALA A 161 -15.78 5.91 -4.89
C ALA A 161 -15.12 4.58 -5.27
N THR A 162 -15.14 3.57 -4.39
CA THR A 162 -14.53 2.27 -4.67
C THR A 162 -15.19 1.56 -5.86
N PRO A 163 -16.51 1.36 -5.94
CA PRO A 163 -17.14 0.84 -7.15
C PRO A 163 -16.87 1.67 -8.40
N ALA A 164 -16.88 3.00 -8.29
CA ALA A 164 -16.57 3.89 -9.41
C ALA A 164 -15.13 3.70 -9.90
N LEU A 165 -14.16 3.52 -9.00
CA LEU A 165 -12.77 3.20 -9.35
C LEU A 165 -12.68 1.87 -10.12
N PHE A 166 -13.38 0.81 -9.68
CA PHE A 166 -13.40 -0.46 -10.42
C PHE A 166 -13.97 -0.30 -11.83
N ILE A 167 -15.06 0.44 -11.99
CA ILE A 167 -15.65 0.73 -13.32
C ILE A 167 -14.64 1.51 -14.19
N MET A 168 -13.99 2.52 -13.61
CA MET A 168 -12.98 3.31 -14.32
C MET A 168 -11.77 2.45 -14.73
N LEU A 169 -11.28 1.57 -13.85
CA LEU A 169 -10.22 0.63 -14.20
C LEU A 169 -10.63 -0.26 -15.38
N LEU A 170 -11.85 -0.78 -15.41
CA LEU A 170 -12.34 -1.58 -16.53
C LEU A 170 -12.38 -0.78 -17.84
N MET A 171 -12.79 0.50 -17.80
CA MET A 171 -12.75 1.36 -18.98
C MET A 171 -11.32 1.65 -19.46
N VAL A 172 -10.39 1.89 -18.53
CA VAL A 172 -8.96 2.09 -18.85
C VAL A 172 -8.38 0.80 -19.42
N ILE A 173 -8.66 -0.37 -18.85
CA ILE A 173 -8.24 -1.67 -19.39
C ILE A 173 -8.74 -1.85 -20.82
N ALA A 174 -10.04 -1.62 -21.06
CA ALA A 174 -10.63 -1.75 -22.39
C ALA A 174 -9.88 -0.87 -23.42
N ARG A 175 -9.48 0.33 -23.03
CA ARG A 175 -8.67 1.20 -23.90
C ARG A 175 -7.22 0.73 -24.03
N ALA A 176 -6.58 0.38 -22.93
CA ALA A 176 -5.17 -0.01 -22.88
C ALA A 176 -4.89 -1.23 -23.77
N VAL A 177 -5.74 -2.26 -23.69
CA VAL A 177 -5.54 -3.50 -24.48
C VAL A 177 -5.80 -3.33 -25.99
N THR A 178 -6.44 -2.23 -26.42
CA THR A 178 -6.64 -1.90 -27.83
C THR A 178 -5.47 -1.11 -28.45
N LEU A 179 -4.49 -0.71 -27.65
CA LEU A 179 -3.31 0.00 -28.16
C LEU A 179 -2.41 -0.95 -28.96
N PRO A 180 -1.78 -0.48 -30.05
CA PRO A 180 -0.79 -1.28 -30.78
C PRO A 180 0.36 -1.72 -29.86
N GLY A 181 0.69 -3.02 -29.85
CA GLY A 181 1.73 -3.57 -28.98
C GLY A 181 1.27 -3.99 -27.57
N ALA A 182 0.08 -3.60 -27.13
CA ALA A 182 -0.43 -3.91 -25.79
C ALA A 182 -0.51 -5.42 -25.48
N MET A 183 -0.72 -6.26 -26.50
CA MET A 183 -0.84 -7.71 -26.32
C MET A 183 0.43 -8.35 -25.79
N GLU A 184 1.61 -7.76 -26.04
CA GLU A 184 2.86 -8.24 -25.43
C GLU A 184 2.86 -8.02 -23.92
N GLY A 185 2.28 -6.93 -23.42
CA GLY A 185 2.08 -6.70 -22.01
C GLY A 185 1.08 -7.69 -21.37
N VAL A 186 0.00 -8.05 -22.09
CA VAL A 186 -0.91 -9.10 -21.63
C VAL A 186 -0.20 -10.46 -21.54
N LYS A 187 0.60 -10.80 -22.54
CA LYS A 187 1.43 -12.03 -22.51
C LYS A 187 2.43 -11.99 -21.37
N PHE A 188 3.10 -10.87 -21.13
CA PHE A 188 4.02 -10.71 -20.00
C PHE A 188 3.35 -11.02 -18.65
N MET A 189 2.09 -10.64 -18.48
CA MET A 189 1.34 -10.91 -17.24
C MET A 189 0.84 -12.35 -17.13
N LEU A 190 0.47 -13.01 -18.24
CA LEU A 190 -0.28 -14.27 -18.22
C LEU A 190 0.50 -15.47 -18.74
N VAL A 191 1.60 -15.27 -19.45
CA VAL A 191 2.39 -16.35 -20.04
C VAL A 191 3.68 -16.53 -19.23
N PRO A 192 3.95 -17.74 -18.69
CA PRO A 192 5.15 -17.97 -17.91
C PRO A 192 6.43 -17.89 -18.74
N ASP A 193 7.39 -17.07 -18.30
CA ASP A 193 8.77 -17.17 -18.74
C ASP A 193 9.52 -18.15 -17.81
N TRP A 194 9.69 -19.38 -18.28
CA TRP A 194 10.32 -20.45 -17.51
C TRP A 194 11.80 -20.17 -17.16
N LYS A 195 12.45 -19.23 -17.84
CA LYS A 195 13.83 -18.83 -17.53
C LYS A 195 13.95 -18.14 -16.17
N LEU A 196 12.87 -17.50 -15.71
CA LEU A 196 12.80 -16.84 -14.43
C LEU A 196 12.52 -17.81 -13.25
N PHE A 197 12.11 -19.05 -13.55
CA PHE A 197 11.81 -20.06 -12.51
C PHE A 197 13.08 -20.76 -12.00
N THR A 198 14.08 -19.96 -11.62
CA THR A 198 15.29 -20.44 -10.92
C THR A 198 15.13 -20.25 -9.42
N PRO A 199 15.82 -21.04 -8.56
CA PRO A 199 15.77 -20.84 -7.11
C PRO A 199 16.09 -19.41 -6.67
N LYS A 200 17.09 -18.78 -7.30
CA LYS A 200 17.45 -17.37 -7.05
C LYS A 200 16.36 -16.42 -7.50
N GLY A 201 15.86 -16.55 -8.73
CA GLY A 201 14.79 -15.73 -9.26
C GLY A 201 13.52 -15.81 -8.40
N ILE A 202 13.15 -17.02 -7.95
CA ILE A 202 11.97 -17.21 -7.08
C ILE A 202 12.15 -16.47 -5.75
N VAL A 203 13.33 -16.52 -5.10
CA VAL A 203 13.55 -15.83 -3.83
C VAL A 203 13.48 -14.31 -3.99
N ASN A 204 14.07 -13.75 -5.06
CA ASN A 204 14.00 -12.32 -5.34
C ASN A 204 12.57 -11.86 -5.56
N VAL A 205 11.81 -12.60 -6.38
CA VAL A 205 10.40 -12.29 -6.65
C VAL A 205 9.56 -12.50 -5.38
N LEU A 206 9.84 -13.53 -4.56
CA LEU A 206 9.16 -13.78 -3.29
C LEU A 206 9.37 -12.61 -2.31
N ALA A 207 10.57 -12.05 -2.24
CA ALA A 207 10.88 -10.90 -1.40
C ALA A 207 10.08 -9.66 -1.84
N SER A 208 10.08 -9.36 -3.14
CA SER A 208 9.34 -8.23 -3.71
C SER A 208 7.81 -8.40 -3.61
N ALA A 209 7.30 -9.58 -3.95
CA ALA A 209 5.87 -9.89 -3.87
C ALA A 209 5.37 -9.94 -2.42
N GLY A 210 6.21 -10.42 -1.49
CA GLY A 210 5.91 -10.43 -0.06
C GLY A 210 5.78 -9.03 0.50
N GLY A 211 6.75 -8.15 0.22
CA GLY A 211 6.67 -6.74 0.60
C GLY A 211 5.42 -6.08 0.03
N GLN A 212 5.18 -6.23 -1.28
CA GLN A 212 3.99 -5.68 -1.93
C GLN A 212 2.68 -6.19 -1.29
N MET A 213 2.60 -7.46 -0.92
CA MET A 213 1.41 -8.01 -0.25
C MET A 213 1.19 -7.35 1.12
N PHE A 214 2.24 -7.16 1.91
CA PHE A 214 2.12 -6.47 3.21
C PHE A 214 1.65 -5.05 3.06
N PHE A 215 2.24 -4.31 2.13
CA PHE A 215 1.87 -2.91 1.86
C PHE A 215 0.42 -2.80 1.38
N SER A 216 0.04 -3.57 0.35
CA SER A 216 -1.28 -3.55 -0.25
C SER A 216 -2.38 -3.92 0.75
N LEU A 217 -2.17 -5.01 1.51
CA LEU A 217 -3.13 -5.48 2.53
C LEU A 217 -3.05 -4.71 3.85
N SER A 218 -2.19 -3.70 3.96
CA SER A 218 -1.99 -2.92 5.19
C SER A 218 -1.64 -3.78 6.42
N LEU A 219 -0.84 -4.85 6.22
CA LEU A 219 -0.47 -5.81 7.27
C LEU A 219 0.80 -5.39 8.01
N CYS A 220 0.87 -5.70 9.29
CA CYS A 220 2.01 -5.43 10.17
C CYS A 220 2.42 -3.95 10.27
N MET A 221 1.53 -3.06 9.88
CA MET A 221 1.63 -1.60 10.08
C MET A 221 0.55 -1.08 11.06
N GLY A 222 -0.08 -1.95 11.82
CA GLY A 222 -1.02 -1.60 12.88
C GLY A 222 -2.42 -1.22 12.42
N ILE A 223 -2.66 -0.97 11.14
CA ILE A 223 -3.96 -0.54 10.60
C ILE A 223 -5.02 -1.61 10.86
N THR A 224 -4.76 -2.85 10.47
CA THR A 224 -5.70 -3.96 10.61
C THR A 224 -5.96 -4.30 12.08
N VAL A 225 -4.96 -4.14 12.97
CA VAL A 225 -5.15 -4.26 14.43
C VAL A 225 -6.05 -3.13 14.96
N THR A 226 -5.81 -1.89 14.53
CA THR A 226 -6.61 -0.73 14.93
C THR A 226 -8.06 -0.89 14.48
N TYR A 227 -8.31 -1.27 13.23
CA TYR A 227 -9.67 -1.58 12.76
C TYR A 227 -10.28 -2.76 13.50
N GLY A 228 -9.51 -3.81 13.76
CA GLY A 228 -9.95 -4.94 14.58
C GLY A 228 -10.48 -4.51 15.94
N SER A 229 -9.87 -3.50 16.57
CA SER A 229 -10.31 -3.01 17.89
C SER A 229 -11.70 -2.35 17.88
N TYR A 230 -12.19 -1.94 16.72
CA TYR A 230 -13.52 -1.36 16.53
C TYR A 230 -14.57 -2.38 16.06
N VAL A 231 -14.14 -3.58 15.64
CA VAL A 231 -15.05 -4.61 15.13
C VAL A 231 -15.91 -5.19 16.25
N SER A 232 -17.24 -5.26 16.03
CA SER A 232 -18.17 -5.85 16.98
C SER A 232 -17.90 -7.35 17.17
N LYS A 233 -18.20 -7.85 18.37
CA LYS A 233 -18.09 -9.28 18.69
C LYS A 233 -19.11 -10.15 17.93
N SER A 234 -20.17 -9.54 17.38
CA SER A 234 -21.15 -10.21 16.52
C SER A 234 -20.68 -10.42 15.09
N ASP A 235 -19.64 -9.69 14.66
CA ASP A 235 -19.15 -9.73 13.28
C ASP A 235 -18.26 -10.95 13.02
N ASP A 236 -18.40 -11.52 11.83
CA ASP A 236 -17.63 -12.68 11.37
C ASP A 236 -16.26 -12.23 10.84
N LEU A 237 -15.21 -12.38 11.68
CA LEU A 237 -13.84 -12.08 11.30
C LEU A 237 -13.31 -12.97 10.19
N GLN A 238 -13.75 -14.23 10.12
CA GLN A 238 -13.29 -15.17 9.10
C GLN A 238 -13.70 -14.70 7.70
N ARG A 239 -14.94 -14.22 7.59
CA ARG A 239 -15.45 -13.64 6.35
C ARG A 239 -14.69 -12.36 5.97
N SER A 240 -14.45 -11.48 6.91
CA SER A 240 -13.69 -10.23 6.67
C SER A 240 -12.25 -10.52 6.25
N ALA A 241 -11.58 -11.49 6.92
CA ALA A 241 -10.22 -11.88 6.62
C ALA A 241 -10.02 -12.49 5.22
N VAL A 242 -11.08 -12.98 4.59
CA VAL A 242 -11.05 -13.46 3.19
C VAL A 242 -11.45 -12.36 2.23
N LEU A 243 -12.51 -11.59 2.54
CA LEU A 243 -13.04 -10.59 1.61
C LEU A 243 -12.09 -9.41 1.42
N ILE A 244 -11.39 -8.97 2.47
CA ILE A 244 -10.45 -7.84 2.38
C ILE A 244 -9.30 -8.18 1.42
N PRO A 245 -8.51 -9.26 1.64
CA PRO A 245 -7.43 -9.61 0.72
C PRO A 245 -7.91 -9.95 -0.70
N LEU A 246 -9.09 -10.53 -0.85
CA LEU A 246 -9.64 -10.84 -2.17
C LEU A 246 -9.97 -9.57 -2.96
N ALA A 247 -10.68 -8.62 -2.34
CA ALA A 247 -11.05 -7.37 -2.99
C ALA A 247 -9.81 -6.52 -3.34
N ASP A 248 -8.84 -6.45 -2.42
CA ASP A 248 -7.56 -5.80 -2.64
C ASP A 248 -6.80 -6.41 -3.83
N THR A 249 -6.68 -7.75 -3.84
CA THR A 249 -6.01 -8.48 -4.92
C THR A 249 -6.68 -8.26 -6.28
N ILE A 250 -8.02 -8.27 -6.33
CA ILE A 250 -8.76 -7.97 -7.56
C ILE A 250 -8.43 -6.56 -8.05
N ALA A 251 -8.42 -5.56 -7.16
CA ALA A 251 -8.06 -4.20 -7.51
C ALA A 251 -6.63 -4.10 -8.04
N ALA A 252 -5.65 -4.76 -7.38
CA ALA A 252 -4.26 -4.79 -7.79
C ALA A 252 -4.07 -5.43 -9.17
N VAL A 253 -4.72 -6.57 -9.42
CA VAL A 253 -4.66 -7.26 -10.72
C VAL A 253 -5.30 -6.42 -11.83
N LEU A 254 -6.44 -5.78 -11.57
CA LEU A 254 -7.06 -4.86 -12.54
C LEU A 254 -6.15 -3.67 -12.84
N ALA A 255 -5.51 -3.08 -11.82
CA ALA A 255 -4.53 -2.02 -12.03
C ALA A 255 -3.33 -2.49 -12.88
N GLY A 256 -2.87 -3.72 -12.67
CA GLY A 256 -1.87 -4.36 -13.53
C GLY A 256 -2.32 -4.42 -14.99
N PHE A 257 -3.55 -4.88 -15.25
CA PHE A 257 -4.12 -4.93 -16.59
C PHE A 257 -4.39 -3.55 -17.21
N ALA A 258 -4.64 -2.52 -16.40
CA ALA A 258 -4.76 -1.14 -16.88
C ALA A 258 -3.39 -0.57 -17.30
N THR A 259 -2.32 -0.96 -16.61
CA THR A 259 -1.01 -0.30 -16.71
C THR A 259 -0.03 -1.08 -17.60
N ILE A 260 0.20 -2.38 -17.35
CA ILE A 260 1.24 -3.17 -18.05
C ILE A 260 1.04 -3.23 -19.58
N PRO A 261 -0.17 -3.51 -20.12
CA PRO A 261 -0.38 -3.48 -21.56
C PRO A 261 -0.07 -2.11 -22.17
N ALA A 262 -0.39 -1.02 -21.46
CA ALA A 262 -0.12 0.33 -21.90
C ALA A 262 1.38 0.67 -21.89
N VAL A 263 2.14 0.19 -20.89
CA VAL A 263 3.61 0.31 -20.82
C VAL A 263 4.25 -0.30 -22.08
N PHE A 264 3.86 -1.55 -22.41
CA PHE A 264 4.38 -2.23 -23.60
C PHE A 264 3.97 -1.54 -24.91
N ALA A 265 2.73 -1.05 -24.98
CA ALA A 265 2.26 -0.29 -26.15
C ALA A 265 3.04 1.02 -26.35
N ALA A 266 3.45 1.68 -25.26
CA ALA A 266 4.26 2.90 -25.31
C ALA A 266 5.76 2.64 -25.48
N GLY A 267 6.21 1.37 -25.47
CA GLY A 267 7.63 1.01 -25.54
C GLY A 267 8.43 1.43 -24.30
N LEU A 268 7.76 1.59 -23.14
CA LEU A 268 8.36 2.01 -21.89
C LEU A 268 8.87 0.79 -21.09
N ASP A 269 9.81 1.05 -20.16
CA ASP A 269 10.28 0.02 -19.23
C ASP A 269 9.22 -0.26 -18.15
N PRO A 270 8.76 -1.51 -17.96
CA PRO A 270 7.81 -1.85 -16.90
C PRO A 270 8.38 -1.70 -15.47
N GLY A 271 9.66 -1.35 -15.30
CA GLY A 271 10.30 -1.12 -14.02
C GLY A 271 10.49 0.35 -13.60
N GLN A 272 9.77 1.31 -14.20
CA GLN A 272 10.01 2.76 -14.05
C GLN A 272 9.56 3.41 -12.71
N GLY A 273 9.12 2.65 -11.71
CA GLY A 273 8.70 3.24 -10.43
C GLY A 273 7.41 4.07 -10.53
N PRO A 274 7.34 5.25 -9.86
CA PRO A 274 6.14 6.10 -9.87
C PRO A 274 5.71 6.55 -11.26
N GLY A 275 6.61 6.62 -12.23
CA GLY A 275 6.31 6.94 -13.61
C GLY A 275 5.24 6.05 -14.24
N MET A 276 5.11 4.79 -13.81
CA MET A 276 4.09 3.90 -14.37
C MET A 276 2.66 4.44 -14.17
N LEU A 277 2.33 5.00 -13.00
CA LEU A 277 1.01 5.56 -12.76
C LEU A 277 0.82 6.89 -13.51
N PHE A 278 1.82 7.75 -13.47
CA PHE A 278 1.69 9.13 -13.91
C PHE A 278 2.06 9.34 -15.38
N VAL A 279 3.02 8.58 -15.91
CA VAL A 279 3.40 8.67 -17.33
C VAL A 279 2.52 7.76 -18.17
N THR A 280 2.46 6.47 -17.84
CA THR A 280 1.80 5.48 -18.70
C THR A 280 0.30 5.73 -18.81
N LEU A 281 -0.41 5.94 -17.71
CA LEU A 281 -1.85 6.19 -17.77
C LEU A 281 -2.17 7.54 -18.40
N GLN A 282 -1.35 8.57 -18.18
CA GLN A 282 -1.53 9.84 -18.88
C GLN A 282 -1.34 9.67 -20.40
N THR A 283 -0.41 8.83 -20.86
CA THR A 283 -0.26 8.46 -22.27
C THR A 283 -1.49 7.74 -22.80
N VAL A 284 -2.10 6.84 -22.01
CA VAL A 284 -3.38 6.21 -22.40
C VAL A 284 -4.48 7.27 -22.58
N PHE A 285 -4.62 8.21 -21.64
CA PHE A 285 -5.62 9.28 -21.76
C PHE A 285 -5.33 10.19 -22.95
N ALA A 286 -4.09 10.59 -23.19
CA ALA A 286 -3.71 11.36 -24.37
C ALA A 286 -4.11 10.64 -25.67
N SER A 287 -4.00 9.32 -25.73
CA SER A 287 -4.41 8.49 -26.89
C SER A 287 -5.92 8.47 -27.14
N MET A 288 -6.74 8.93 -26.17
CA MET A 288 -8.21 9.07 -26.33
C MET A 288 -8.61 10.37 -27.02
N GLY A 289 -7.67 11.25 -27.36
CA GLY A 289 -7.92 12.53 -28.02
C GLY A 289 -8.73 13.50 -27.12
N LYS A 290 -9.73 14.18 -27.67
CA LYS A 290 -10.46 15.25 -26.97
C LYS A 290 -11.16 14.82 -25.67
N ILE A 291 -11.50 13.56 -25.51
CA ILE A 291 -12.12 13.03 -24.29
C ILE A 291 -11.11 12.58 -23.24
N GLY A 292 -9.85 12.45 -23.62
CA GLY A 292 -8.77 11.97 -22.73
C GLY A 292 -8.66 12.75 -21.43
N PRO A 293 -8.59 14.08 -21.42
CA PRO A 293 -8.51 14.87 -20.19
C PRO A 293 -9.69 14.66 -19.24
N LEU A 294 -10.90 14.40 -19.77
CA LEU A 294 -12.06 14.07 -18.94
C LEU A 294 -11.88 12.74 -18.21
N PHE A 295 -11.41 11.72 -18.93
CA PHE A 295 -11.09 10.42 -18.34
C PHE A 295 -9.94 10.53 -17.34
N GLY A 296 -8.88 11.29 -17.66
CA GLY A 296 -7.77 11.56 -16.77
C GLY A 296 -8.21 12.24 -15.48
N LEU A 297 -9.04 13.29 -15.57
CA LEU A 297 -9.58 13.98 -14.41
C LEU A 297 -10.37 13.05 -13.48
N PHE A 298 -11.31 12.26 -14.02
CA PHE A 298 -12.09 11.33 -13.22
C PHE A 298 -11.24 10.21 -12.64
N PHE A 299 -10.29 9.67 -13.41
CA PHE A 299 -9.37 8.64 -12.94
C PHE A 299 -8.53 9.15 -11.76
N TYR A 300 -7.82 10.27 -11.92
CA TYR A 300 -6.99 10.81 -10.84
C TYR A 300 -7.80 11.30 -9.64
N LEU A 301 -9.05 11.76 -9.86
CA LEU A 301 -9.97 12.03 -8.74
C LEU A 301 -10.26 10.75 -7.93
N LEU A 302 -10.56 9.64 -8.59
CA LEU A 302 -10.82 8.37 -7.90
C LEU A 302 -9.55 7.80 -7.23
N VAL A 303 -8.38 7.95 -7.89
CA VAL A 303 -7.08 7.60 -7.29
C VAL A 303 -6.78 8.47 -6.08
N PHE A 304 -7.04 9.78 -6.16
CA PHE A 304 -6.91 10.70 -5.03
C PHE A 304 -7.79 10.28 -3.85
N ILE A 305 -9.02 9.88 -4.11
CA ILE A 305 -9.94 9.42 -3.07
C ILE A 305 -9.42 8.14 -2.42
N ALA A 306 -8.96 7.17 -3.22
CA ALA A 306 -8.35 5.95 -2.72
C ALA A 306 -7.07 6.26 -1.91
N ALA A 307 -6.26 7.21 -2.37
CA ALA A 307 -5.05 7.64 -1.68
C ALA A 307 -5.37 8.30 -0.34
N ILE A 308 -6.33 9.24 -0.29
CA ILE A 308 -6.65 9.97 0.94
C ILE A 308 -7.29 9.06 2.00
N THR A 309 -8.14 8.11 1.63
CA THR A 309 -8.75 7.17 2.57
C THR A 309 -7.71 6.25 3.21
N SER A 310 -6.77 5.76 2.43
CA SER A 310 -5.65 4.95 2.93
C SER A 310 -4.68 5.78 3.78
N ALA A 311 -4.32 7.00 3.34
CA ALA A 311 -3.44 7.89 4.11
C ALA A 311 -4.03 8.27 5.48
N VAL A 312 -5.35 8.51 5.54
CA VAL A 312 -6.05 8.75 6.80
C VAL A 312 -5.96 7.52 7.70
N SER A 313 -6.07 6.31 7.17
CA SER A 313 -5.95 5.07 7.95
C SER A 313 -4.53 4.89 8.51
N VAL A 314 -3.50 5.18 7.71
CA VAL A 314 -2.09 5.19 8.15
C VAL A 314 -1.89 6.21 9.28
N MET A 315 -2.32 7.45 9.08
CA MET A 315 -2.16 8.52 10.06
C MET A 315 -2.99 8.25 11.33
N GLU A 316 -4.20 7.71 11.22
CA GLU A 316 -5.01 7.35 12.39
C GLU A 316 -4.33 6.29 13.25
N THR A 317 -3.66 5.31 12.64
CA THR A 317 -2.88 4.30 13.37
C THR A 317 -1.72 4.94 14.15
N ILE A 318 -1.03 5.91 13.53
CA ILE A 318 0.03 6.68 14.20
C ILE A 318 -0.55 7.48 15.38
N VAL A 319 -1.65 8.21 15.14
CA VAL A 319 -2.30 9.07 16.13
C VAL A 319 -2.88 8.24 17.28
N SER A 320 -3.65 7.19 17.01
CA SER A 320 -4.27 6.35 18.05
C SER A 320 -3.23 5.69 18.96
N THR A 321 -2.17 5.15 18.37
CA THR A 321 -1.07 4.55 19.14
C THR A 321 -0.31 5.60 19.96
N THR A 322 -0.09 6.79 19.39
CA THR A 322 0.56 7.90 20.10
C THR A 322 -0.32 8.43 21.23
N LEU A 323 -1.65 8.45 21.04
CA LEU A 323 -2.61 8.78 22.12
C LEU A 323 -2.51 7.78 23.26
N ASP A 324 -2.53 6.49 22.98
CA ASP A 324 -2.38 5.44 24.00
C ASP A 324 -1.07 5.61 24.80
N ILE A 325 0.04 5.95 24.12
CA ILE A 325 1.33 6.19 24.76
C ILE A 325 1.27 7.44 25.65
N THR A 326 0.75 8.55 25.13
CA THR A 326 0.71 9.82 25.85
C THR A 326 -0.26 9.79 27.03
N GLU A 327 -1.41 9.12 26.91
CA GLU A 327 -2.36 8.94 28.01
C GLU A 327 -1.74 8.24 29.20
N LYS A 328 -0.92 7.22 28.93
CA LYS A 328 -0.20 6.48 29.99
C LYS A 328 0.78 7.36 30.78
N TYR A 329 1.44 8.33 30.12
CA TYR A 329 2.49 9.13 30.74
C TYR A 329 2.01 10.51 31.20
N LEU A 330 1.07 11.14 30.48
CA LEU A 330 0.67 12.54 30.70
C LEU A 330 -0.70 12.72 31.36
N LYS A 331 -1.49 11.63 31.55
CA LYS A 331 -2.83 11.61 32.19
C LYS A 331 -3.92 12.48 31.54
N HIS A 332 -3.56 13.43 30.69
CA HIS A 332 -4.47 14.27 29.91
C HIS A 332 -3.92 14.39 28.50
N THR A 333 -4.65 13.85 27.52
CA THR A 333 -4.28 13.92 26.11
C THR A 333 -5.34 14.68 25.33
N ASN A 334 -4.89 15.63 24.54
CA ASN A 334 -5.74 16.30 23.57
C ASN A 334 -5.52 15.65 22.20
N ARG A 335 -6.53 14.94 21.68
CA ARG A 335 -6.47 14.27 20.38
C ARG A 335 -6.02 15.22 19.25
N VAL A 336 -6.54 16.47 19.23
CA VAL A 336 -6.17 17.46 18.21
C VAL A 336 -4.67 17.79 18.28
N ALA A 337 -4.15 17.99 19.49
CA ALA A 337 -2.72 18.29 19.68
C ALA A 337 -1.82 17.14 19.20
N VAL A 338 -2.19 15.89 19.52
CA VAL A 338 -1.46 14.70 19.06
C VAL A 338 -1.57 14.55 17.54
N THR A 339 -2.75 14.76 16.95
CA THR A 339 -2.94 14.73 15.50
C THR A 339 -2.07 15.77 14.79
N VAL A 340 -2.02 17.00 15.30
CA VAL A 340 -1.18 18.06 14.74
C VAL A 340 0.31 17.70 14.89
N GLY A 341 0.72 17.16 16.03
CA GLY A 341 2.12 16.73 16.26
C GLY A 341 2.56 15.63 15.30
N CYS A 342 1.74 14.58 15.14
CA CYS A 342 1.99 13.51 14.16
C CYS A 342 1.95 14.04 12.71
N GLY A 343 1.03 14.97 12.42
CA GLY A 343 0.92 15.62 11.13
C GLY A 343 2.13 16.49 10.78
N LEU A 344 2.70 17.20 11.74
CA LEU A 344 3.96 17.96 11.55
C LEU A 344 5.15 17.03 11.26
N PHE A 345 5.21 15.87 11.91
CA PHE A 345 6.21 14.86 11.60
C PHE A 345 6.06 14.37 10.16
N ALA A 346 4.84 13.97 9.76
CA ALA A 346 4.55 13.54 8.40
C ALA A 346 4.85 14.64 7.36
N LEU A 347 4.63 15.91 7.71
CA LEU A 347 4.93 17.04 6.85
C LEU A 347 6.43 17.19 6.62
N ILE A 348 7.25 17.09 7.68
CA ILE A 348 8.71 17.16 7.57
C ILE A 348 9.22 16.02 6.68
N GLU A 349 8.75 14.79 6.92
CA GLU A 349 9.14 13.61 6.16
C GLU A 349 8.69 13.71 4.70
N GLY A 350 7.42 14.04 4.45
CA GLY A 350 6.86 14.15 3.10
C GLY A 350 7.52 15.24 2.26
N VAL A 351 7.80 16.40 2.87
CA VAL A 351 8.56 17.48 2.20
C VAL A 351 9.98 17.03 1.90
N PHE A 352 10.65 16.35 2.84
CA PHE A 352 11.99 15.83 2.63
C PHE A 352 12.04 14.85 1.43
N VAL A 353 11.12 13.91 1.35
CA VAL A 353 11.03 12.95 0.22
C VAL A 353 10.69 13.67 -1.09
N SER A 354 9.82 14.69 -1.04
CA SER A 354 9.50 15.51 -2.22
C SER A 354 10.70 16.29 -2.74
N LEU A 355 11.50 16.87 -1.81
CA LEU A 355 12.68 17.65 -2.16
C LEU A 355 13.82 16.81 -2.76
N ASP A 356 13.85 15.51 -2.50
CA ASP A 356 14.74 14.54 -3.17
C ASP A 356 14.48 14.45 -4.68
N GLY A 357 13.26 14.77 -5.12
CA GLY A 357 12.88 14.77 -6.53
C GLY A 357 13.16 13.43 -7.21
N LEU A 358 12.75 12.32 -6.58
CA LEU A 358 13.04 10.96 -7.03
C LEU A 358 14.54 10.72 -7.35
N GLY A 359 15.42 11.23 -6.48
CA GLY A 359 16.88 11.11 -6.62
C GLY A 359 17.56 12.14 -7.53
N SER A 360 16.80 13.04 -8.17
CA SER A 360 17.33 14.00 -9.16
C SER A 360 18.12 15.16 -8.52
N HIS A 361 17.93 15.46 -7.22
CA HIS A 361 18.52 16.61 -6.56
C HIS A 361 19.81 16.32 -5.78
N GLY A 362 20.35 15.10 -5.94
CA GLY A 362 21.65 14.75 -5.36
C GLY A 362 21.68 14.65 -3.84
N PHE A 363 20.54 14.36 -3.20
CA PHE A 363 20.51 14.05 -1.78
C PHE A 363 21.35 12.79 -1.49
N PRO A 364 22.12 12.76 -0.37
CA PRO A 364 22.85 11.56 0.00
C PRO A 364 21.93 10.36 0.10
N GLN A 365 22.16 9.34 -0.72
CA GLN A 365 21.40 8.11 -0.70
C GLN A 365 22.05 7.10 0.25
N ILE A 366 21.22 6.32 0.94
CA ILE A 366 21.65 5.32 1.91
C ILE A 366 21.08 3.95 1.56
N PHE A 367 21.64 2.90 2.14
CA PHE A 367 21.17 1.52 1.98
C PHE A 367 21.10 1.02 0.53
N ASN A 368 22.00 1.52 -0.33
CA ASN A 368 22.07 1.13 -1.74
C ASN A 368 20.77 1.40 -2.54
N GLN A 369 19.99 2.39 -2.10
CA GLN A 369 18.78 2.83 -2.79
C GLN A 369 19.09 4.03 -3.70
N SER A 370 18.23 4.25 -4.69
CA SER A 370 18.39 5.36 -5.65
C SER A 370 17.59 6.60 -5.25
N THR A 371 16.59 6.44 -4.38
CA THR A 371 15.71 7.53 -3.94
C THR A 371 15.39 7.41 -2.45
N TRP A 372 15.00 8.50 -1.82
CA TRP A 372 14.48 8.47 -0.45
C TRP A 372 13.12 7.78 -0.35
N LEU A 373 12.31 7.80 -1.41
CA LEU A 373 11.10 6.98 -1.51
C LEU A 373 11.43 5.49 -1.35
N ASP A 374 12.39 4.98 -2.15
CA ASP A 374 12.81 3.57 -2.10
C ASP A 374 13.45 3.22 -0.73
N THR A 375 14.14 4.17 -0.12
CA THR A 375 14.75 3.99 1.22
C THR A 375 13.68 3.80 2.29
N PHE A 376 12.64 4.64 2.34
CA PHE A 376 11.56 4.51 3.31
C PHE A 376 10.67 3.30 3.01
N ASP A 377 10.46 2.98 1.74
CA ASP A 377 9.77 1.74 1.32
C ASP A 377 10.52 0.49 1.82
N LEU A 378 11.84 0.44 1.63
CA LEU A 378 12.67 -0.66 2.11
C LEU A 378 12.67 -0.79 3.64
N LEU A 379 12.72 0.34 4.37
CA LEU A 379 12.67 0.33 5.85
C LEU A 379 11.31 -0.17 6.36
N SER A 380 10.21 0.27 5.78
CA SER A 380 8.87 -0.11 6.20
C SER A 380 8.46 -1.48 5.64
N GLU A 381 8.24 -1.56 4.34
CA GLU A 381 7.70 -2.71 3.63
C GLU A 381 8.73 -3.85 3.52
N GLY A 382 9.98 -3.49 3.26
CA GLY A 382 11.06 -4.47 3.10
C GLY A 382 11.60 -5.02 4.42
N THR A 383 11.43 -4.32 5.54
CA THR A 383 12.11 -4.69 6.80
C THR A 383 11.14 -4.80 7.98
N LEU A 384 10.53 -3.68 8.43
CA LEU A 384 9.75 -3.66 9.67
C LEU A 384 8.52 -4.58 9.60
N MET A 385 7.78 -4.54 8.49
CA MET A 385 6.56 -5.33 8.32
C MET A 385 6.85 -6.84 8.24
N PRO A 386 7.81 -7.35 7.45
CA PRO A 386 8.17 -8.76 7.46
C PRO A 386 8.73 -9.27 8.80
N ILE A 387 9.50 -8.46 9.53
CA ILE A 387 9.95 -8.80 10.89
C ILE A 387 8.74 -8.89 11.83
N GLY A 388 7.83 -7.93 11.77
CA GLY A 388 6.59 -7.95 12.55
C GLY A 388 5.78 -9.22 12.30
N ALA A 389 5.61 -9.61 11.02
CA ALA A 389 4.91 -10.84 10.63
C ALA A 389 5.59 -12.10 11.13
N LEU A 390 6.91 -12.20 11.00
CA LEU A 390 7.68 -13.33 11.51
C LEU A 390 7.50 -13.47 13.02
N LEU A 391 7.69 -12.39 13.77
CA LEU A 391 7.54 -12.40 15.22
C LEU A 391 6.09 -12.69 15.66
N ALA A 392 5.08 -12.12 14.97
CA ALA A 392 3.68 -12.42 15.25
C ALA A 392 3.34 -13.90 14.98
N SER A 393 3.86 -14.46 13.90
CA SER A 393 3.67 -15.89 13.57
C SER A 393 4.33 -16.81 14.60
N ILE A 394 5.50 -16.47 15.10
CA ILE A 394 6.15 -17.19 16.19
C ILE A 394 5.35 -17.06 17.49
N LEU A 395 4.86 -15.85 17.80
CA LEU A 395 4.06 -15.60 19.00
C LEU A 395 2.81 -16.49 19.02
N PHE A 396 1.99 -16.44 17.98
CA PHE A 396 0.70 -17.15 17.95
C PHE A 396 0.79 -18.61 17.50
N GLY A 397 1.81 -18.96 16.73
CA GLY A 397 2.03 -20.34 16.28
C GLY A 397 2.73 -21.23 17.30
N TRP A 398 3.64 -20.65 18.12
CA TRP A 398 4.55 -21.43 18.97
C TRP A 398 4.52 -21.01 20.44
N ILE A 399 4.50 -19.73 20.78
CA ILE A 399 4.59 -19.24 22.16
C ILE A 399 3.20 -19.24 22.83
N LYS A 400 2.17 -18.77 22.12
CA LYS A 400 0.79 -18.66 22.62
C LYS A 400 -0.21 -19.31 21.63
N PRO A 401 -0.01 -20.62 21.28
CA PRO A 401 -0.92 -21.29 20.37
C PRO A 401 -2.35 -21.30 20.91
N GLY A 402 -3.32 -21.07 20.04
CA GLY A 402 -4.74 -21.05 20.40
C GLY A 402 -5.21 -19.79 21.13
N TYR A 403 -4.35 -18.81 21.41
CA TYR A 403 -4.74 -17.58 22.12
C TYR A 403 -5.85 -16.81 21.39
N LEU A 404 -5.92 -16.85 20.08
CA LEU A 404 -6.91 -16.19 19.25
C LEU A 404 -8.10 -17.07 18.87
N ASP A 405 -8.11 -18.35 19.25
CA ASP A 405 -9.11 -19.32 18.79
C ASP A 405 -10.55 -18.90 19.09
N ASP A 406 -10.80 -18.37 20.29
CA ASP A 406 -12.14 -17.93 20.72
C ASP A 406 -12.60 -16.74 19.88
N GLU A 407 -11.72 -15.78 19.61
CA GLU A 407 -12.02 -14.62 18.77
C GLU A 407 -12.25 -15.03 17.31
N ILE A 408 -11.46 -15.94 16.77
CA ILE A 408 -11.62 -16.44 15.40
C ILE A 408 -12.94 -17.18 15.23
N MET A 409 -13.40 -17.92 16.24
CA MET A 409 -14.67 -18.68 16.20
C MET A 409 -15.89 -17.80 16.48
N MET A 410 -15.72 -16.63 17.07
CA MET A 410 -16.81 -15.72 17.41
C MET A 410 -17.47 -15.17 16.14
N GLY A 411 -18.79 -15.28 16.04
CA GLY A 411 -19.53 -14.85 14.83
C GLY A 411 -19.56 -15.87 13.70
N SER A 412 -18.83 -16.99 13.78
CA SER A 412 -18.77 -18.02 12.73
C SER A 412 -19.20 -19.39 13.24
N LYS A 413 -19.82 -20.18 12.34
CA LYS A 413 -20.28 -21.54 12.65
C LYS A 413 -19.28 -22.64 12.24
N GLU A 414 -18.24 -22.31 11.48
CA GLU A 414 -17.35 -23.30 10.87
C GLU A 414 -15.92 -23.27 11.40
N GLY A 415 -15.45 -24.38 11.96
CA GLY A 415 -14.06 -24.54 12.46
C GLY A 415 -12.99 -24.78 11.39
N ARG A 416 -13.33 -24.72 10.08
CA ARG A 416 -12.37 -24.96 8.98
C ARG A 416 -11.30 -23.89 8.91
N MET A 417 -11.71 -22.61 8.98
CA MET A 417 -10.79 -21.48 8.95
C MET A 417 -9.84 -21.46 10.14
N LYS A 418 -10.31 -21.84 11.34
CA LYS A 418 -9.46 -21.99 12.52
C LYS A 418 -8.34 -23.03 12.30
N ARG A 419 -8.65 -24.19 11.69
CA ARG A 419 -7.65 -25.23 11.39
C ARG A 419 -6.65 -24.74 10.35
N TYR A 420 -7.12 -24.10 9.30
CA TYR A 420 -6.26 -23.47 8.29
C TYR A 420 -5.37 -22.39 8.92
N PHE A 421 -5.91 -21.49 9.72
CA PHE A 421 -5.18 -20.45 10.43
C PHE A 421 -4.07 -21.05 11.31
N ASN A 422 -4.41 -21.99 12.19
CA ASN A 422 -3.45 -22.59 13.11
C ASN A 422 -2.34 -23.38 12.40
N PHE A 423 -2.65 -23.99 11.26
CA PHE A 423 -1.64 -24.66 10.44
C PHE A 423 -0.72 -23.66 9.76
N CYS A 424 -1.28 -22.65 9.06
CA CYS A 424 -0.49 -21.70 8.30
C CYS A 424 0.34 -20.78 9.20
N ILE A 425 -0.23 -20.23 10.29
CA ILE A 425 0.49 -19.35 11.20
C ILE A 425 1.70 -20.03 11.86
N LYS A 426 1.61 -21.34 12.05
CA LYS A 426 2.65 -22.15 12.70
C LYS A 426 3.71 -22.64 11.72
N TRP A 427 3.32 -23.15 10.55
CA TRP A 427 4.20 -23.90 9.67
C TRP A 427 4.51 -23.23 8.35
N ILE A 428 3.64 -22.37 7.84
CA ILE A 428 3.76 -21.75 6.51
C ILE A 428 4.31 -20.32 6.60
N VAL A 429 3.73 -19.51 7.48
CA VAL A 429 4.12 -18.09 7.59
C VAL A 429 5.57 -17.91 8.03
N PRO A 430 6.10 -18.58 9.08
CA PRO A 430 7.47 -18.33 9.54
C PRO A 430 8.55 -18.59 8.47
N PRO A 431 8.59 -19.76 7.78
CA PRO A 431 9.63 -19.99 6.77
C PRO A 431 9.50 -19.05 5.56
N ILE A 432 8.27 -18.71 5.13
CA ILE A 432 8.08 -17.74 4.05
C ILE A 432 8.61 -16.38 4.48
N MET A 433 8.27 -15.90 5.69
CA MET A 433 8.74 -14.61 6.19
C MET A 433 10.24 -14.56 6.37
N LEU A 434 10.87 -15.66 6.78
CA LEU A 434 12.33 -15.75 6.83
C LEU A 434 12.96 -15.60 5.45
N LEU A 435 12.40 -16.24 4.42
CA LEU A 435 12.89 -16.11 3.03
C LEU A 435 12.68 -14.69 2.50
N VAL A 436 11.52 -14.06 2.76
CA VAL A 436 11.26 -12.67 2.40
C VAL A 436 12.30 -11.74 3.04
N LEU A 437 12.56 -11.92 4.34
CA LEU A 437 13.56 -11.11 5.06
C LEU A 437 14.98 -11.31 4.53
N LEU A 438 15.37 -12.53 4.22
CA LEU A 438 16.70 -12.80 3.64
C LEU A 438 16.86 -12.13 2.28
N GLY A 439 15.83 -12.16 1.43
CA GLY A 439 15.82 -11.44 0.16
C GLY A 439 15.92 -9.92 0.34
N GLN A 440 15.16 -9.36 1.28
CA GLN A 440 15.20 -7.93 1.59
C GLN A 440 16.54 -7.49 2.19
N ILE A 441 17.11 -8.27 3.11
CA ILE A 441 18.46 -8.01 3.68
C ILE A 441 19.51 -8.04 2.57
N SER A 442 19.43 -8.98 1.64
CA SER A 442 20.33 -9.02 0.49
C SER A 442 20.26 -7.75 -0.34
N ALA A 443 19.04 -7.26 -0.63
CA ALA A 443 18.82 -6.01 -1.33
C ALA A 443 19.30 -4.78 -0.52
N PHE A 444 19.00 -4.76 0.78
CA PHE A 444 19.36 -3.67 1.68
C PHE A 444 20.88 -3.43 1.76
N PHE A 445 21.65 -4.49 1.86
CA PHE A 445 23.11 -4.41 1.96
C PHE A 445 23.84 -4.60 0.62
N GLY A 446 23.12 -4.76 -0.49
CA GLY A 446 23.73 -5.03 -1.79
C GLY A 446 24.53 -6.33 -1.85
N LEU A 447 24.14 -7.36 -1.06
CA LEU A 447 24.92 -8.56 -0.83
C LEU A 447 24.86 -9.57 -1.99
N LYS A 448 23.97 -9.38 -2.96
CA LYS A 448 23.81 -10.24 -4.15
C LYS A 448 23.69 -11.75 -3.85
N TRP A 449 23.11 -12.11 -2.69
CA TRP A 449 22.98 -13.54 -2.31
C TRP A 449 22.13 -14.32 -3.30
N PHE A 450 21.22 -13.64 -3.96
CA PHE A 450 20.22 -14.22 -4.86
C PHE A 450 20.31 -13.65 -6.29
N ASP A 451 21.39 -12.96 -6.63
CA ASP A 451 21.70 -12.49 -7.99
C ASP A 451 22.37 -13.57 -8.83
#